data_5e2423ec1b298e3bf9a5eb531539243d
#
_entry.id   5e2423ec1b298e3bf9a5eb531539243d
#
_cell.length_a   1.000
_cell.length_b   1.000
_cell.length_c   1.000
_cell.angle_alpha   90.00
_cell.angle_beta   90.00
_cell.angle_gamma   90.00
#
_symmetry.space_group_name_H-M   'P 1'
#
loop_
_entity.id
_entity.type
_entity.pdbx_description
1 polymer ?
#
loop_
_entity_poly.entity_id
_entity_poly.type
_entity_poly.pdbx_seq_one_letter_code
_entity_poly.pdbx_strand_id
1 'polypeptide(L)'
;PTAYIGSPCIIGEGTEVRHCAFIRGSALVGKNCVVGNSTEVKNAIIFDNVQIPHYNYVGDSVLGYKSHLGAGAITSNVKSDKTLVFVKRGNEKMATGLKKFGAMVGDGVEVGCNSVLNPGTVIGKNSRIYPLSCVRGTVEQNSIYKSEDNIITQTED
;
A
#
# COMPACT_ATOMS: atom_id res chain seq x y z
N PRO A 1 -1.53 -6.40 24.33
CA PRO A 1 -2.90 -6.57 24.84
C PRO A 1 -3.90 -5.55 24.29
N THR A 2 -3.44 -4.62 23.40
CA THR A 2 -4.31 -3.57 22.84
C THR A 2 -4.48 -3.69 21.32
N ALA A 3 -3.70 -4.53 20.65
CA ALA A 3 -3.89 -4.87 19.26
C ALA A 3 -4.91 -6.01 19.11
N TYR A 4 -5.64 -6.01 18.01
CA TYR A 4 -6.50 -7.13 17.61
C TYR A 4 -5.86 -7.85 16.41
N ILE A 5 -5.75 -9.16 16.51
CA ILE A 5 -5.23 -10.02 15.44
C ILE A 5 -6.28 -11.08 15.11
N GLY A 6 -6.95 -10.89 13.98
CA GLY A 6 -7.93 -11.83 13.44
C GLY A 6 -7.29 -12.92 12.60
N SER A 7 -8.09 -13.93 12.26
CA SER A 7 -7.66 -15.07 11.44
C SER A 7 -8.46 -15.16 10.12
N PRO A 8 -7.90 -15.85 9.10
CA PRO A 8 -6.56 -16.40 9.07
C PRO A 8 -5.50 -15.32 8.92
N CYS A 9 -4.35 -15.44 9.60
CA CYS A 9 -3.20 -14.59 9.35
C CYS A 9 -1.88 -15.33 9.63
N ILE A 10 -0.82 -14.89 8.96
CA ILE A 10 0.55 -15.30 9.21
C ILE A 10 1.35 -14.02 9.44
N ILE A 11 2.13 -13.98 10.53
CA ILE A 11 3.01 -12.87 10.88
C ILE A 11 4.42 -13.41 11.05
N GLY A 12 5.35 -12.90 10.27
CA GLY A 12 6.74 -13.31 10.26
C GLY A 12 7.51 -12.87 11.51
N GLU A 13 8.61 -13.55 11.73
CA GLU A 13 9.52 -13.32 12.85
C GLU A 13 10.03 -11.88 12.88
N GLY A 14 10.19 -11.30 14.08
CA GLY A 14 10.70 -9.94 14.26
C GLY A 14 9.71 -8.82 13.90
N THR A 15 8.50 -9.16 13.48
CA THR A 15 7.48 -8.16 13.15
C THR A 15 6.85 -7.59 14.41
N GLU A 16 6.80 -6.27 14.49
CA GLU A 16 6.14 -5.52 15.55
C GLU A 16 4.67 -5.25 15.20
N VAL A 17 3.76 -5.68 16.06
CA VAL A 17 2.34 -5.29 16.03
C VAL A 17 2.11 -4.36 17.21
N ARG A 18 1.95 -3.07 16.93
CA ARG A 18 1.94 -2.02 17.94
C ARG A 18 0.54 -1.78 18.52
N HIS A 19 0.46 -0.83 19.45
CA HIS A 19 -0.75 -0.44 20.15
C HIS A 19 -1.90 -0.13 19.20
N CYS A 20 -3.10 -0.67 19.47
CA CYS A 20 -4.31 -0.48 18.69
C CYS A 20 -4.21 -0.86 17.19
N ALA A 21 -3.21 -1.64 16.78
CA ALA A 21 -3.22 -2.21 15.44
C ALA A 21 -4.40 -3.17 15.27
N PHE A 22 -5.03 -3.16 14.09
CA PHE A 22 -6.18 -3.98 13.78
C PHE A 22 -5.91 -4.85 12.54
N ILE A 23 -5.42 -6.07 12.75
CA ILE A 23 -5.26 -7.06 11.68
C ILE A 23 -6.55 -7.86 11.61
N ARG A 24 -7.36 -7.61 10.57
CA ARG A 24 -8.71 -8.20 10.44
C ARG A 24 -8.71 -9.65 10.00
N GLY A 25 -7.62 -10.11 9.40
CA GLY A 25 -7.50 -11.45 8.85
C GLY A 25 -7.28 -11.47 7.34
N SER A 26 -7.09 -12.66 6.79
CA SER A 26 -6.62 -12.88 5.42
C SER A 26 -5.35 -12.07 5.13
N ALA A 27 -4.43 -12.03 6.10
CA ALA A 27 -3.22 -11.24 6.04
C ALA A 27 -1.97 -12.13 6.11
N LEU A 28 -1.07 -11.93 5.16
CA LEU A 28 0.28 -12.45 5.19
C LEU A 28 1.23 -11.29 5.44
N VAL A 29 1.86 -11.26 6.60
CA VAL A 29 2.84 -10.24 7.00
C VAL A 29 4.20 -10.90 7.10
N GLY A 30 5.16 -10.39 6.38
CA GLY A 30 6.53 -10.89 6.34
C GLY A 30 7.30 -10.66 7.64
N LYS A 31 8.61 -10.84 7.57
CA LYS A 31 9.53 -10.66 8.70
C LYS A 31 9.94 -9.21 8.89
N ASN A 32 10.28 -8.84 10.15
CA ASN A 32 10.82 -7.54 10.51
C ASN A 32 9.95 -6.35 10.02
N CYS A 33 8.64 -6.55 9.94
CA CYS A 33 7.69 -5.50 9.56
C CYS A 33 7.28 -4.68 10.79
N VAL A 34 6.66 -3.55 10.52
CA VAL A 34 5.97 -2.75 11.54
C VAL A 34 4.51 -2.55 11.11
N VAL A 35 3.60 -3.11 11.87
CA VAL A 35 2.17 -2.79 11.81
C VAL A 35 1.87 -1.91 13.01
N GLY A 36 1.81 -0.61 12.76
CA GLY A 36 1.91 0.39 13.80
C GLY A 36 0.59 0.78 14.45
N ASN A 37 0.64 1.86 15.21
CA ASN A 37 -0.50 2.35 15.97
C ASN A 37 -1.70 2.64 15.07
N SER A 38 -2.85 2.07 15.44
CA SER A 38 -4.13 2.29 14.75
C SER A 38 -4.08 2.02 13.24
N THR A 39 -3.20 1.13 12.82
CA THR A 39 -3.10 0.66 11.45
C THR A 39 -4.02 -0.53 11.25
N GLU A 40 -4.87 -0.45 10.23
CA GLU A 40 -5.75 -1.55 9.84
C GLU A 40 -5.19 -2.31 8.63
N VAL A 41 -5.11 -3.63 8.75
CA VAL A 41 -4.69 -4.54 7.67
C VAL A 41 -5.78 -5.56 7.39
N LYS A 42 -6.16 -5.73 6.14
CA LYS A 42 -7.20 -6.67 5.73
C LYS A 42 -6.92 -7.21 4.34
N ASN A 43 -6.95 -8.55 4.20
CA ASN A 43 -6.79 -9.21 2.91
C ASN A 43 -5.59 -8.65 2.13
N ALA A 44 -4.39 -8.78 2.70
CA ALA A 44 -3.19 -8.16 2.17
C ALA A 44 -1.98 -9.08 2.27
N ILE A 45 -1.06 -8.90 1.34
CA ILE A 45 0.26 -9.50 1.36
C ILE A 45 1.29 -8.38 1.60
N ILE A 46 1.99 -8.49 2.71
CA ILE A 46 3.00 -7.53 3.13
C ILE A 46 4.33 -8.28 3.19
N PHE A 47 5.28 -7.90 2.33
CA PHE A 47 6.59 -8.53 2.26
C PHE A 47 7.46 -8.14 3.45
N ASP A 48 8.69 -8.67 3.51
CA ASP A 48 9.60 -8.42 4.64
C ASP A 48 10.04 -6.96 4.72
N ASN A 49 10.32 -6.50 5.95
CA ASN A 49 10.83 -5.17 6.27
C ASN A 49 9.90 -4.01 5.88
N VAL A 50 8.63 -4.27 5.64
CA VAL A 50 7.65 -3.23 5.33
C VAL A 50 7.28 -2.45 6.60
N GLN A 51 7.10 -1.15 6.45
CA GLN A 51 6.69 -0.29 7.55
C GLN A 51 5.38 0.44 7.23
N ILE A 52 4.37 0.17 8.05
CA ILE A 52 3.06 0.83 8.05
C ILE A 52 2.75 1.31 9.48
N PRO A 53 3.52 2.32 9.96
CA PRO A 53 3.67 2.57 11.38
C PRO A 53 2.54 3.35 12.04
N HIS A 54 1.75 4.14 11.31
CA HIS A 54 0.84 5.11 11.91
C HIS A 54 -0.44 5.34 11.10
N TYR A 55 -1.59 4.98 11.66
CA TYR A 55 -2.90 5.33 11.11
C TYR A 55 -3.06 4.97 9.63
N ASN A 56 -2.52 3.84 9.22
CA ASN A 56 -2.60 3.39 7.84
C ASN A 56 -3.81 2.48 7.64
N TYR A 57 -4.35 2.46 6.44
CA TYR A 57 -5.27 1.42 5.99
C TYR A 57 -4.66 0.66 4.82
N VAL A 58 -4.51 -0.65 4.96
CA VAL A 58 -4.01 -1.54 3.91
C VAL A 58 -5.03 -2.64 3.67
N GLY A 59 -5.78 -2.51 2.59
CA GLY A 59 -6.83 -3.47 2.20
C GLY A 59 -6.71 -3.95 0.77
N ASP A 60 -6.88 -5.25 0.56
CA ASP A 60 -6.88 -5.88 -0.77
C ASP A 60 -5.65 -5.47 -1.61
N SER A 61 -4.47 -5.47 -0.98
CA SER A 61 -3.24 -4.85 -1.50
C SER A 61 -2.03 -5.74 -1.32
N VAL A 62 -0.99 -5.45 -2.09
CA VAL A 62 0.34 -6.04 -1.93
C VAL A 62 1.34 -4.93 -1.68
N LEU A 63 2.14 -5.05 -0.60
CA LEU A 63 3.24 -4.16 -0.29
C LEU A 63 4.56 -4.89 -0.43
N GLY A 64 5.40 -4.42 -1.35
CA GLY A 64 6.70 -5.00 -1.68
C GLY A 64 7.75 -4.82 -0.58
N TYR A 65 8.84 -5.54 -0.71
CA TYR A 65 9.96 -5.56 0.24
C TYR A 65 10.48 -4.15 0.56
N LYS A 66 10.66 -3.87 1.85
CA LYS A 66 11.11 -2.55 2.34
C LYS A 66 10.26 -1.35 1.91
N SER A 67 9.03 -1.55 1.50
CA SER A 67 8.16 -0.39 1.25
C SER A 67 7.71 0.25 2.56
N HIS A 68 7.43 1.55 2.50
CA HIS A 68 7.01 2.34 3.65
C HIS A 68 5.80 3.20 3.29
N LEU A 69 4.78 3.16 4.12
CA LEU A 69 3.65 4.07 4.06
C LEU A 69 3.76 5.09 5.19
N GLY A 70 3.90 6.36 4.84
CA GLY A 70 3.89 7.46 5.81
C GLY A 70 2.57 7.53 6.60
N ALA A 71 2.57 8.27 7.70
CA ALA A 71 1.41 8.39 8.57
C ALA A 71 0.14 8.79 7.80
N GLY A 72 -0.96 8.10 8.03
CA GLY A 72 -2.24 8.38 7.38
C GLY A 72 -2.33 7.99 5.90
N ALA A 73 -1.27 7.45 5.30
CA ALA A 73 -1.36 6.94 3.93
C ALA A 73 -2.22 5.68 3.87
N ILE A 74 -3.07 5.58 2.85
CA ILE A 74 -4.04 4.50 2.73
C ILE A 74 -4.09 3.91 1.33
N THR A 75 -4.42 2.61 1.25
CA THR A 75 -4.78 1.94 0.00
C THR A 75 -6.30 1.87 -0.10
N SER A 76 -6.92 2.80 -0.83
CA SER A 76 -8.35 2.74 -1.10
C SER A 76 -8.65 1.54 -2.00
N ASN A 77 -9.60 0.70 -1.61
CA ASN A 77 -9.84 -0.58 -2.28
C ASN A 77 -11.22 -0.71 -2.96
N VAL A 78 -12.07 0.29 -2.80
CA VAL A 78 -13.42 0.32 -3.40
C VAL A 78 -13.64 1.63 -4.12
N LYS A 79 -14.10 1.57 -5.36
CA LYS A 79 -14.52 2.75 -6.10
C LYS A 79 -15.84 3.29 -5.55
N SER A 80 -16.04 4.61 -5.59
CA SER A 80 -17.26 5.25 -5.11
C SER A 80 -18.52 4.80 -5.86
N ASP A 81 -18.38 4.52 -7.17
CA ASP A 81 -19.45 4.02 -8.04
C ASP A 81 -19.72 2.50 -7.90
N LYS A 82 -18.96 1.81 -7.05
CA LYS A 82 -19.09 0.36 -6.79
C LYS A 82 -18.87 -0.54 -8.02
N THR A 83 -18.32 0.00 -9.10
CA THR A 83 -17.99 -0.78 -10.31
C THR A 83 -16.70 -1.56 -10.12
N LEU A 84 -16.40 -2.46 -11.06
CA LEU A 84 -15.17 -3.26 -11.02
C LEU A 84 -13.92 -2.39 -11.12
N VAL A 85 -12.89 -2.80 -10.41
CA VAL A 85 -11.60 -2.12 -10.44
C VAL A 85 -10.81 -2.55 -11.69
N PHE A 86 -10.13 -1.60 -12.28
CA PHE A 86 -9.18 -1.82 -13.38
C PHE A 86 -7.80 -1.32 -12.98
N VAL A 87 -6.78 -2.06 -13.37
CA VAL A 87 -5.41 -1.57 -13.38
C VAL A 87 -5.18 -0.84 -14.71
N LYS A 88 -4.59 0.36 -14.65
CA LYS A 88 -4.33 1.19 -15.83
C LYS A 88 -2.84 1.52 -15.93
N ARG A 89 -2.29 1.40 -17.14
CA ARG A 89 -0.93 1.81 -17.48
C ARG A 89 -0.95 2.52 -18.83
N GLY A 90 -0.74 3.83 -18.84
CA GLY A 90 -0.95 4.63 -20.04
C GLY A 90 -2.37 4.43 -20.60
N ASN A 91 -2.46 4.02 -21.86
CA ASN A 91 -3.72 3.73 -22.53
C ASN A 91 -4.24 2.29 -22.30
N GLU A 92 -3.44 1.44 -21.67
CA GLU A 92 -3.83 0.07 -21.39
C GLU A 92 -4.72 -0.01 -20.15
N LYS A 93 -5.69 -0.92 -20.18
CA LYS A 93 -6.63 -1.13 -19.09
C LYS A 93 -6.86 -2.63 -18.90
N MET A 94 -6.46 -3.14 -17.75
CA MET A 94 -6.62 -4.55 -17.38
C MET A 94 -7.77 -4.69 -16.38
N ALA A 95 -8.74 -5.52 -16.70
CA ALA A 95 -9.84 -5.84 -15.79
C ALA A 95 -9.36 -6.76 -14.67
N THR A 96 -9.62 -6.41 -13.42
CA THR A 96 -9.34 -7.28 -12.27
C THR A 96 -10.46 -8.29 -12.01
N GLY A 97 -11.65 -8.04 -12.51
CA GLY A 97 -12.84 -8.82 -12.18
C GLY A 97 -13.36 -8.60 -10.75
N LEU A 98 -12.74 -7.70 -9.99
CA LEU A 98 -13.01 -7.50 -8.56
C LEU A 98 -13.62 -6.12 -8.29
N LYS A 99 -14.55 -6.08 -7.33
CA LYS A 99 -15.08 -4.82 -6.77
C LYS A 99 -14.15 -4.23 -5.69
N LYS A 100 -13.33 -5.09 -5.06
CA LYS A 100 -12.35 -4.69 -4.04
C LYS A 100 -10.96 -5.06 -4.53
N PHE A 101 -10.14 -4.07 -4.75
CA PHE A 101 -8.76 -4.19 -5.18
C PHE A 101 -8.04 -2.89 -4.83
N GLY A 102 -7.07 -2.97 -3.94
CA GLY A 102 -6.35 -1.81 -3.44
C GLY A 102 -5.20 -1.39 -4.35
N ALA A 103 -3.99 -1.42 -3.82
CA ALA A 103 -2.78 -1.02 -4.53
C ALA A 103 -1.74 -2.14 -4.55
N MET A 104 -0.96 -2.17 -5.62
CA MET A 104 0.24 -2.99 -5.74
C MET A 104 1.45 -2.08 -5.63
N VAL A 105 2.16 -2.17 -4.52
CA VAL A 105 3.31 -1.31 -4.19
C VAL A 105 4.58 -2.12 -4.34
N GLY A 106 5.49 -1.66 -5.16
CA GLY A 106 6.78 -2.31 -5.44
C GLY A 106 7.77 -2.19 -4.28
N ASP A 107 8.90 -2.88 -4.43
CA ASP A 107 9.97 -2.89 -3.43
C ASP A 107 10.59 -1.50 -3.28
N GLY A 108 10.95 -1.14 -2.04
CA GLY A 108 11.64 0.12 -1.74
C GLY A 108 10.84 1.39 -2.03
N VAL A 109 9.53 1.28 -2.16
CA VAL A 109 8.66 2.45 -2.38
C VAL A 109 8.44 3.21 -1.08
N GLU A 110 8.52 4.53 -1.16
CA GLU A 110 8.21 5.47 -0.08
C GLU A 110 6.92 6.23 -0.41
N VAL A 111 5.88 6.08 0.41
CA VAL A 111 4.62 6.81 0.25
C VAL A 111 4.51 7.88 1.32
N GLY A 112 4.43 9.13 0.90
CA GLY A 112 4.33 10.29 1.78
C GLY A 112 3.04 10.31 2.62
N CYS A 113 3.09 11.00 3.74
CA CYS A 113 1.97 11.08 4.70
C CYS A 113 0.66 11.54 4.05
N ASN A 114 -0.46 11.01 4.53
CA ASN A 114 -1.82 11.34 4.10
C ASN A 114 -2.06 11.19 2.58
N SER A 115 -1.28 10.35 1.93
CA SER A 115 -1.52 10.02 0.52
C SER A 115 -2.57 8.93 0.37
N VAL A 116 -3.35 9.01 -0.70
CA VAL A 116 -4.35 8.02 -1.06
C VAL A 116 -3.93 7.30 -2.34
N LEU A 117 -3.69 6.01 -2.23
CA LEU A 117 -3.51 5.13 -3.38
C LEU A 117 -4.89 4.62 -3.79
N ASN A 118 -5.42 5.11 -4.90
CA ASN A 118 -6.78 4.76 -5.36
C ASN A 118 -6.86 3.31 -5.84
N PRO A 119 -8.07 2.72 -5.91
CA PRO A 119 -8.24 1.34 -6.34
C PRO A 119 -7.60 1.05 -7.71
N GLY A 120 -6.76 0.02 -7.76
CA GLY A 120 -6.03 -0.36 -8.96
C GLY A 120 -4.73 0.41 -9.21
N THR A 121 -4.27 1.20 -8.23
CA THR A 121 -2.95 1.86 -8.32
C THR A 121 -1.83 0.82 -8.28
N VAL A 122 -0.86 1.00 -9.16
CA VAL A 122 0.40 0.24 -9.17
C VAL A 122 1.55 1.22 -9.05
N ILE A 123 2.46 0.98 -8.12
CA ILE A 123 3.66 1.80 -7.96
C ILE A 123 4.88 0.93 -8.17
N GLY A 124 5.66 1.27 -9.18
CA GLY A 124 6.91 0.61 -9.52
C GLY A 124 7.96 0.79 -8.42
N LYS A 125 8.87 -0.17 -8.33
CA LYS A 125 9.90 -0.21 -7.29
C LYS A 125 10.76 1.06 -7.23
N ASN A 126 11.30 1.34 -6.02
CA ASN A 126 12.18 2.47 -5.74
C ASN A 126 11.57 3.84 -6.05
N SER A 127 10.24 3.94 -6.11
CA SER A 127 9.56 5.21 -6.37
C SER A 127 9.18 5.92 -5.05
N ARG A 128 9.02 7.23 -5.14
CA ARG A 128 8.63 8.09 -4.02
C ARG A 128 7.36 8.85 -4.37
N ILE A 129 6.38 8.76 -3.49
CA ILE A 129 5.11 9.50 -3.60
C ILE A 129 5.16 10.64 -2.59
N TYR A 130 4.97 11.86 -3.05
CA TYR A 130 4.96 13.02 -2.16
C TYR A 130 3.75 13.01 -1.22
N PRO A 131 3.87 13.62 -0.04
CA PRO A 131 2.73 13.75 0.89
C PRO A 131 1.51 14.39 0.24
N LEU A 132 0.33 14.05 0.76
CA LEU A 132 -0.96 14.58 0.30
C LEU A 132 -1.30 14.23 -1.16
N SER A 133 -0.69 13.20 -1.71
CA SER A 133 -0.94 12.79 -3.09
C SER A 133 -2.19 11.92 -3.22
N CYS A 134 -2.93 12.15 -4.32
CA CYS A 134 -4.04 11.29 -4.75
C CYS A 134 -3.60 10.52 -6.00
N VAL A 135 -3.05 9.31 -5.80
CA VAL A 135 -2.42 8.53 -6.86
C VAL A 135 -3.42 7.65 -7.58
N ARG A 136 -3.40 7.64 -8.91
CA ARG A 136 -4.23 6.79 -9.78
C ARG A 136 -3.40 6.16 -10.88
N GLY A 137 -3.77 4.94 -11.29
CA GLY A 137 -3.09 4.23 -12.37
C GLY A 137 -1.71 3.72 -11.98
N THR A 138 -0.79 3.67 -12.92
CA THR A 138 0.56 3.14 -12.72
C THR A 138 1.59 4.27 -12.66
N VAL A 139 2.38 4.27 -11.60
CA VAL A 139 3.61 5.05 -11.48
C VAL A 139 4.77 4.13 -11.83
N GLU A 140 5.57 4.49 -12.82
CA GLU A 140 6.70 3.68 -13.26
C GLU A 140 7.78 3.60 -12.18
N GLN A 141 8.63 2.58 -12.26
CA GLN A 141 9.73 2.42 -11.30
C GLN A 141 10.70 3.61 -11.32
N ASN A 142 11.42 3.79 -10.22
CA ASN A 142 12.42 4.86 -10.07
C ASN A 142 11.84 6.26 -10.34
N SER A 143 10.60 6.50 -9.91
CA SER A 143 9.92 7.78 -10.13
C SER A 143 9.71 8.56 -8.83
N ILE A 144 9.70 9.89 -8.95
CA ILE A 144 9.21 10.79 -7.92
C ILE A 144 7.87 11.35 -8.40
N TYR A 145 6.79 10.95 -7.74
CA TYR A 145 5.45 11.42 -8.00
C TYR A 145 5.15 12.61 -7.09
N LYS A 146 5.07 13.80 -7.65
CA LYS A 146 4.70 15.03 -6.93
C LYS A 146 3.21 15.36 -7.11
N SER A 147 2.68 15.13 -8.32
CA SER A 147 1.28 15.22 -8.70
C SER A 147 1.05 14.41 -9.98
N GLU A 148 -0.20 14.27 -10.42
CA GLU A 148 -0.53 13.55 -11.65
C GLU A 148 0.21 14.11 -12.88
N ASP A 149 0.38 15.43 -12.93
CA ASP A 149 1.04 16.13 -14.04
C ASP A 149 2.54 16.40 -13.78
N ASN A 150 3.10 15.92 -12.67
CA ASN A 150 4.48 16.16 -12.30
C ASN A 150 5.12 14.91 -11.72
N ILE A 151 5.57 14.04 -12.62
CA ILE A 151 6.26 12.80 -12.31
C ILE A 151 7.69 12.90 -12.90
N ILE A 152 8.68 12.70 -12.06
CA ILE A 152 10.10 12.78 -12.44
C ILE A 152 10.71 11.39 -12.34
N THR A 153 11.41 10.95 -13.38
CA THR A 153 12.23 9.74 -13.33
C THR A 153 13.53 10.04 -12.58
N GLN A 154 13.85 9.23 -11.57
CA GLN A 154 15.13 9.31 -10.89
C GLN A 154 16.21 8.72 -11.80
N THR A 155 17.23 9.48 -12.10
CA THR A 155 18.46 8.95 -12.71
C THR A 155 19.29 8.29 -11.62
N GLU A 156 19.77 7.08 -11.88
CA GLU A 156 20.78 6.46 -11.02
C GLU A 156 22.07 7.28 -11.16
N ASP A 157 22.54 7.88 -10.05
CA ASP A 157 23.87 8.46 -9.93
C ASP A 157 24.89 7.36 -9.66
#